data_462173df796cc9ef555237761a9c6656
#
_entry.id   462173df796cc9ef555237761a9c6656
#
_cell.length_a   1.000
_cell.length_b   1.000
_cell.length_c   1.000
_cell.angle_alpha   90.00
_cell.angle_beta   90.00
_cell.angle_gamma   90.00
#
_symmetry.space_group_name_H-M   'P 1'
#
loop_
_entity.id
_entity.type
_entity.pdbx_description
1 polymer ?
#
loop_
_entity_poly.entity_id
_entity_poly.type
_entity_poly.pdbx_seq_one_letter_code
_entity_poly.pdbx_strand_id
1 'polypeptide(L)'
;MFSKILIANRGEIAVRIIRACKEMGVATVAVYSEADKNALHVALADQSYCIGGPEASESYLNENQIISTAILAGAQAIHPGYGFLSENAHFARACRKNGLVFIGPDPESMERLSDKAILKELIRGTGLSVIPGTKAVASAQEAKRAADRIGSVSYTHLRAHETLSDL
;
A
#
# COMPACT_ATOMS: atom_id res chain seq x y z
N MET A 1 8.34 -5.15 -21.51
CA MET A 1 7.63 -6.01 -20.52
C MET A 1 8.67 -6.47 -19.52
N PHE A 2 8.35 -6.55 -18.23
CA PHE A 2 9.28 -7.06 -17.22
C PHE A 2 9.52 -8.55 -17.41
N SER A 3 10.73 -9.01 -17.15
CA SER A 3 11.06 -10.44 -17.14
C SER A 3 10.90 -11.07 -15.74
N LYS A 4 11.07 -10.25 -14.69
CA LYS A 4 10.94 -10.71 -13.30
C LYS A 4 10.48 -9.57 -12.40
N ILE A 5 9.51 -9.84 -11.51
CA ILE A 5 9.03 -8.90 -10.50
C ILE A 5 9.06 -9.52 -9.10
N LEU A 6 9.25 -8.66 -8.08
CA LEU A 6 9.08 -9.04 -6.69
C LEU A 6 7.68 -8.61 -6.23
N ILE A 7 7.02 -9.48 -5.47
CA ILE A 7 5.70 -9.25 -4.88
C ILE A 7 5.89 -8.93 -3.40
N ALA A 8 5.75 -7.65 -3.04
CA ALA A 8 5.93 -7.15 -1.68
C ALA A 8 4.63 -7.25 -0.88
N ASN A 9 4.05 -8.44 -0.82
CA ASN A 9 2.82 -8.71 -0.10
C ASN A 9 2.70 -10.21 0.23
N ARG A 10 1.62 -10.60 0.89
CA ARG A 10 1.36 -11.98 1.33
C ARG A 10 -0.06 -12.42 1.02
N GLY A 11 -0.38 -13.67 1.38
CA GLY A 11 -1.75 -14.19 1.35
C GLY A 11 -2.36 -14.23 -0.04
N GLU A 12 -3.65 -13.97 -0.11
CA GLU A 12 -4.44 -14.10 -1.33
C GLU A 12 -4.04 -13.11 -2.42
N ILE A 13 -3.65 -11.87 -2.05
CA ILE A 13 -3.24 -10.89 -3.04
C ILE A 13 -1.91 -11.27 -3.70
N ALA A 14 -0.95 -11.79 -2.92
CA ALA A 14 0.30 -12.29 -3.49
C ALA A 14 0.04 -13.46 -4.46
N VAL A 15 -0.83 -14.39 -4.09
CA VAL A 15 -1.25 -15.50 -4.97
C VAL A 15 -1.88 -14.98 -6.27
N ARG A 16 -2.76 -13.99 -6.18
CA ARG A 16 -3.42 -13.38 -7.34
C ARG A 16 -2.40 -12.75 -8.30
N ILE A 17 -1.44 -12.00 -7.76
CA ILE A 17 -0.38 -11.35 -8.56
C ILE A 17 0.51 -12.41 -9.20
N ILE A 18 0.92 -13.46 -8.46
CA ILE A 18 1.72 -14.56 -8.99
C ILE A 18 1.04 -15.23 -10.17
N ARG A 19 -0.27 -15.53 -10.05
CA ARG A 19 -1.04 -16.13 -11.14
C ARG A 19 -1.06 -15.26 -12.38
N ALA A 20 -1.37 -13.98 -12.24
CA ALA A 20 -1.35 -13.02 -13.35
C ALA A 20 0.03 -12.94 -14.01
N CYS A 21 1.11 -12.92 -13.24
CA CYS A 21 2.47 -12.92 -13.77
C CYS A 21 2.79 -14.19 -14.57
N LYS A 22 2.37 -15.36 -14.06
CA LYS A 22 2.53 -16.63 -14.78
C LYS A 22 1.80 -16.65 -16.11
N GLU A 23 0.57 -16.15 -16.15
CA GLU A 23 -0.20 -16.01 -17.39
C GLU A 23 0.48 -15.09 -18.42
N MET A 24 1.20 -14.07 -17.92
CA MET A 24 1.97 -13.13 -18.73
C MET A 24 3.39 -13.61 -19.07
N GLY A 25 3.84 -14.76 -18.57
CA GLY A 25 5.21 -15.24 -18.74
C GLY A 25 6.25 -14.43 -17.97
N VAL A 26 5.87 -13.77 -16.88
CA VAL A 26 6.76 -12.97 -16.01
C VAL A 26 7.16 -13.79 -14.79
N ALA A 27 8.46 -13.96 -14.57
CA ALA A 27 8.98 -14.67 -13.39
C ALA A 27 8.67 -13.88 -12.09
N THR A 28 8.41 -14.61 -11.00
CA THR A 28 7.93 -14.06 -9.74
C THR A 28 8.90 -14.34 -8.60
N VAL A 29 9.08 -13.33 -7.75
CA VAL A 29 9.81 -13.43 -6.48
C VAL A 29 8.82 -13.11 -5.36
N ALA A 30 8.51 -14.08 -4.52
CA ALA A 30 7.73 -13.86 -3.30
C ALA A 30 8.63 -13.52 -2.13
N VAL A 31 8.16 -12.66 -1.25
CA VAL A 31 8.74 -12.44 0.07
C VAL A 31 7.81 -13.00 1.14
N TYR A 32 8.38 -13.44 2.27
CA TYR A 32 7.59 -13.98 3.37
C TYR A 32 8.26 -13.73 4.72
N SER A 33 7.43 -13.54 5.77
CA SER A 33 7.88 -13.56 7.16
C SER A 33 8.09 -15.01 7.62
N GLU A 34 8.82 -15.22 8.71
CA GLU A 34 8.99 -16.57 9.29
C GLU A 34 7.66 -17.29 9.52
N ALA A 35 6.61 -16.57 9.93
CA ALA A 35 5.27 -17.10 10.17
C ALA A 35 4.60 -17.60 8.88
N ASP A 36 4.91 -17.00 7.74
CA ASP A 36 4.28 -17.29 6.45
C ASP A 36 5.08 -18.29 5.58
N LYS A 37 6.12 -18.93 6.14
CA LYS A 37 7.02 -19.85 5.42
C LYS A 37 6.29 -20.93 4.61
N ASN A 38 5.18 -21.42 5.11
CA ASN A 38 4.39 -22.49 4.47
C ASN A 38 3.16 -21.95 3.71
N ALA A 39 3.07 -20.64 3.50
CA ALA A 39 1.94 -20.02 2.83
C ALA A 39 1.93 -20.33 1.33
N LEU A 40 0.73 -20.35 0.74
CA LEU A 40 0.52 -20.74 -0.66
C LEU A 40 1.30 -19.86 -1.64
N HIS A 41 1.42 -18.57 -1.39
CA HIS A 41 2.17 -17.65 -2.27
C HIS A 41 3.66 -18.00 -2.34
N VAL A 42 4.23 -18.51 -1.23
CA VAL A 42 5.63 -18.97 -1.18
C VAL A 42 5.84 -20.18 -2.07
N ALA A 43 4.91 -21.14 -2.02
CA ALA A 43 4.97 -22.35 -2.83
C ALA A 43 4.71 -22.11 -4.32
N LEU A 44 3.93 -21.08 -4.66
CA LEU A 44 3.56 -20.77 -6.05
C LEU A 44 4.56 -19.92 -6.79
N ALA A 45 5.38 -19.11 -6.12
CA ALA A 45 6.36 -18.24 -6.76
C ALA A 45 7.53 -19.03 -7.35
N ASP A 46 8.20 -18.47 -8.35
CA ASP A 46 9.38 -19.09 -8.94
C ASP A 46 10.60 -19.03 -8.01
N GLN A 47 10.67 -17.96 -7.19
CA GLN A 47 11.65 -17.78 -6.12
C GLN A 47 10.95 -17.22 -4.89
N SER A 48 11.47 -17.54 -3.69
CA SER A 48 10.92 -17.00 -2.45
C SER A 48 12.03 -16.74 -1.42
N TYR A 49 11.89 -15.65 -0.66
CA TYR A 49 12.88 -15.21 0.31
C TYR A 49 12.21 -14.84 1.64
N CYS A 50 12.77 -15.34 2.74
CA CYS A 50 12.40 -14.87 4.06
C CYS A 50 12.98 -13.46 4.29
N ILE A 51 12.13 -12.52 4.69
CA ILE A 51 12.50 -11.11 4.88
C ILE A 51 12.48 -10.65 6.32
N GLY A 52 12.28 -11.56 7.28
CA GLY A 52 12.33 -11.22 8.70
C GLY A 52 11.37 -12.00 9.55
N GLY A 53 11.26 -11.57 10.81
CA GLY A 53 10.43 -12.16 11.85
C GLY A 53 8.93 -12.14 11.54
N PRO A 54 8.10 -12.69 12.45
CA PRO A 54 6.66 -12.85 12.22
C PRO A 54 5.89 -11.52 12.15
N GLU A 55 6.38 -10.48 12.82
CA GLU A 55 5.73 -9.18 12.85
C GLU A 55 5.89 -8.44 11.52
N ALA A 56 4.85 -7.71 11.09
CA ALA A 56 4.89 -6.96 9.83
C ALA A 56 5.98 -5.89 9.82
N SER A 57 6.24 -5.25 10.96
CA SER A 57 7.32 -4.27 11.15
C SER A 57 8.72 -4.84 10.92
N GLU A 58 8.90 -6.11 11.19
CA GLU A 58 10.17 -6.84 11.02
C GLU A 58 10.32 -7.45 9.62
N SER A 59 9.26 -7.46 8.83
CA SER A 59 9.21 -8.14 7.53
C SER A 59 8.57 -7.28 6.44
N TYR A 60 7.25 -7.31 6.27
CA TYR A 60 6.53 -6.69 5.15
C TYR A 60 6.54 -5.15 5.14
N LEU A 61 6.87 -4.50 6.25
CA LEU A 61 7.06 -3.05 6.36
C LEU A 61 8.55 -2.65 6.36
N ASN A 62 9.46 -3.61 6.27
CA ASN A 62 10.89 -3.35 6.18
C ASN A 62 11.30 -3.06 4.73
N GLU A 63 11.26 -1.77 4.36
CA GLU A 63 11.55 -1.29 3.01
C GLU A 63 12.95 -1.74 2.53
N ASN A 64 13.95 -1.64 3.40
CA ASN A 64 15.34 -1.96 3.05
C ASN A 64 15.49 -3.44 2.73
N GLN A 65 14.88 -4.32 3.51
CA GLN A 65 14.94 -5.75 3.29
C GLN A 65 14.26 -6.15 1.98
N ILE A 66 13.10 -5.54 1.67
CA ILE A 66 12.37 -5.80 0.43
C ILE A 66 13.17 -5.32 -0.78
N ILE A 67 13.74 -4.11 -0.74
CA ILE A 67 14.55 -3.57 -1.84
C ILE A 67 15.82 -4.42 -2.05
N SER A 68 16.52 -4.75 -0.97
CA SER A 68 17.72 -5.61 -1.04
C SER A 68 17.40 -6.98 -1.63
N THR A 69 16.26 -7.57 -1.25
CA THR A 69 15.80 -8.85 -1.81
C THR A 69 15.48 -8.73 -3.30
N ALA A 70 14.84 -7.63 -3.72
CA ALA A 70 14.52 -7.39 -5.14
C ALA A 70 15.79 -7.30 -5.98
N ILE A 71 16.79 -6.57 -5.51
CA ILE A 71 18.09 -6.42 -6.17
C ILE A 71 18.82 -7.78 -6.25
N LEU A 72 18.91 -8.49 -5.12
CA LEU A 72 19.56 -9.81 -5.04
C LEU A 72 18.92 -10.83 -5.99
N ALA A 73 17.59 -10.83 -6.06
CA ALA A 73 16.85 -11.73 -6.94
C ALA A 73 16.86 -11.30 -8.42
N GLY A 74 17.41 -10.14 -8.74
CA GLY A 74 17.42 -9.59 -10.10
C GLY A 74 16.01 -9.21 -10.60
N ALA A 75 15.13 -8.78 -9.70
CA ALA A 75 13.82 -8.25 -10.07
C ALA A 75 13.95 -6.86 -10.70
N GLN A 76 13.13 -6.56 -11.68
CA GLN A 76 13.10 -5.25 -12.36
C GLN A 76 12.06 -4.31 -11.77
N ALA A 77 11.05 -4.88 -11.11
CA ALA A 77 9.96 -4.13 -10.53
C ALA A 77 9.49 -4.77 -9.21
N ILE A 78 8.81 -3.96 -8.40
CA ILE A 78 8.15 -4.40 -7.17
C ILE A 78 6.65 -4.13 -7.29
N HIS A 79 5.84 -5.17 -7.09
CA HIS A 79 4.38 -5.06 -6.97
C HIS A 79 3.99 -5.09 -5.50
N PRO A 80 3.49 -3.99 -4.92
CA PRO A 80 3.18 -3.91 -3.50
C PRO A 80 1.84 -4.57 -3.12
N GLY A 81 0.99 -4.90 -4.09
CA GLY A 81 -0.39 -5.34 -3.84
C GLY A 81 -1.24 -4.20 -3.26
N TYR A 82 -1.94 -4.47 -2.17
CA TYR A 82 -2.66 -3.47 -1.37
C TYR A 82 -2.28 -3.60 0.11
N GLY A 83 -2.50 -2.54 0.91
CA GLY A 83 -2.02 -2.48 2.29
C GLY A 83 -0.49 -2.38 2.38
N PHE A 84 0.08 -2.63 3.54
CA PHE A 84 1.52 -2.52 3.80
C PHE A 84 2.16 -1.27 3.16
N LEU A 85 3.04 -1.44 2.20
CA LEU A 85 3.79 -0.37 1.54
C LEU A 85 3.14 0.14 0.24
N SER A 86 1.93 -0.32 -0.10
CA SER A 86 1.29 0.04 -1.39
C SER A 86 0.98 1.53 -1.53
N GLU A 87 0.76 2.24 -0.43
CA GLU A 87 0.46 3.67 -0.39
C GLU A 87 1.62 4.49 0.20
N ASN A 88 2.80 3.88 0.32
CA ASN A 88 3.98 4.53 0.90
C ASN A 88 4.81 5.22 -0.19
N ALA A 89 4.71 6.54 -0.27
CA ALA A 89 5.45 7.36 -1.23
C ALA A 89 6.97 7.30 -1.02
N HIS A 90 7.43 7.15 0.23
CA HIS A 90 8.85 7.00 0.54
C HIS A 90 9.41 5.71 -0.06
N PHE A 91 8.69 4.60 0.13
CA PHE A 91 9.07 3.32 -0.46
C PHE A 91 9.09 3.35 -1.99
N ALA A 92 8.10 3.97 -2.62
CA ALA A 92 8.07 4.13 -4.07
C ALA A 92 9.28 4.94 -4.59
N ARG A 93 9.69 6.01 -3.88
CA ARG A 93 10.93 6.75 -4.19
C ARG A 93 12.18 5.90 -3.98
N ALA A 94 12.22 5.12 -2.90
CA ALA A 94 13.33 4.24 -2.60
C ALA A 94 13.49 3.17 -3.70
N CYS A 95 12.40 2.59 -4.20
CA CYS A 95 12.44 1.70 -5.36
C CYS A 95 13.08 2.38 -6.57
N ARG A 96 12.59 3.57 -6.94
CA ARG A 96 13.11 4.35 -8.09
C ARG A 96 14.59 4.68 -7.94
N LYS A 97 15.03 5.09 -6.74
CA LYS A 97 16.44 5.35 -6.42
C LYS A 97 17.35 4.14 -6.66
N ASN A 98 16.83 2.95 -6.47
CA ASN A 98 17.55 1.71 -6.63
C ASN A 98 17.36 1.05 -8.01
N GLY A 99 16.83 1.80 -9.00
CA GLY A 99 16.62 1.29 -10.35
C GLY A 99 15.48 0.29 -10.50
N LEU A 100 14.60 0.20 -9.48
CA LEU A 100 13.43 -0.68 -9.47
C LEU A 100 12.18 0.10 -9.85
N VAL A 101 11.34 -0.48 -10.69
CA VAL A 101 10.02 0.12 -10.99
C VAL A 101 9.04 -0.25 -9.88
N PHE A 102 8.46 0.75 -9.24
CA PHE A 102 7.32 0.54 -8.35
C PHE A 102 6.04 0.43 -9.20
N ILE A 103 5.36 -0.71 -9.12
CA ILE A 103 4.10 -0.94 -9.85
C ILE A 103 2.95 -0.30 -9.06
N GLY A 104 2.67 0.95 -9.38
CA GLY A 104 1.69 1.79 -8.69
C GLY A 104 1.78 3.24 -9.15
N PRO A 105 1.07 4.16 -8.48
CA PRO A 105 1.15 5.59 -8.75
C PRO A 105 2.56 6.13 -8.51
N ASP A 106 2.87 7.30 -9.09
CA ASP A 106 4.11 7.98 -8.77
C ASP A 106 4.08 8.55 -7.34
N PRO A 107 5.24 8.67 -6.67
CA PRO A 107 5.31 9.09 -5.26
C PRO A 107 4.70 10.47 -5.00
N GLU A 108 4.84 11.39 -5.95
CA GLU A 108 4.33 12.75 -5.85
C GLU A 108 2.79 12.75 -5.87
N SER A 109 2.19 11.92 -6.72
CA SER A 109 0.74 11.69 -6.73
C SER A 109 0.25 11.05 -5.44
N MET A 110 0.99 10.06 -4.92
CA MET A 110 0.64 9.42 -3.64
C MET A 110 0.58 10.43 -2.49
N GLU A 111 1.58 11.29 -2.36
CA GLU A 111 1.62 12.31 -1.30
C GLU A 111 0.48 13.32 -1.42
N ARG A 112 0.20 13.77 -2.66
CA ARG A 112 -0.90 14.73 -2.90
C ARG A 112 -2.27 14.15 -2.62
N LEU A 113 -2.46 12.85 -2.80
CA LEU A 113 -3.74 12.18 -2.65
C LEU A 113 -3.94 11.54 -1.26
N SER A 114 -2.90 11.38 -0.46
CA SER A 114 -2.96 10.80 0.88
C SER A 114 -3.74 11.67 1.88
N ASP A 115 -3.68 12.99 1.74
CA ASP A 115 -4.44 13.93 2.58
C ASP A 115 -5.83 14.17 1.97
N LYS A 116 -6.86 13.67 2.67
CA LYS A 116 -8.27 13.83 2.23
C LYS A 116 -8.72 15.29 2.11
N ALA A 117 -8.15 16.21 2.89
CA ALA A 117 -8.48 17.62 2.81
C ALA A 117 -7.87 18.26 1.56
N ILE A 118 -6.61 17.97 1.27
CA ILE A 118 -5.92 18.41 0.06
C ILE A 118 -6.61 17.81 -1.18
N LEU A 119 -6.93 16.53 -1.16
CA LEU A 119 -7.65 15.86 -2.25
C LEU A 119 -8.98 16.53 -2.56
N LYS A 120 -9.78 16.86 -1.52
CA LYS A 120 -11.05 17.58 -1.71
C LYS A 120 -10.86 18.96 -2.34
N GLU A 121 -9.83 19.70 -1.97
CA GLU A 121 -9.53 21.01 -2.57
C GLU A 121 -9.13 20.89 -4.04
N LEU A 122 -8.28 19.90 -4.37
CA LEU A 122 -7.89 19.61 -5.74
C LEU A 122 -9.11 19.29 -6.61
N ILE A 123 -10.00 18.41 -6.14
CA ILE A 123 -11.21 18.02 -6.88
C ILE A 123 -12.16 19.21 -7.05
N ARG A 124 -12.35 20.04 -6.03
CA ARG A 124 -13.17 21.27 -6.16
C ARG A 124 -12.65 22.19 -7.26
N GLY A 125 -11.33 22.30 -7.41
CA GLY A 125 -10.70 23.09 -8.47
C GLY A 125 -10.98 22.59 -9.89
N THR A 126 -11.43 21.35 -10.07
CA THR A 126 -11.81 20.77 -11.37
C THR A 126 -13.28 20.97 -11.72
N GLY A 127 -14.09 21.58 -10.83
CA GLY A 127 -15.53 21.75 -11.03
C GLY A 127 -16.38 20.53 -10.69
N LEU A 128 -15.78 19.45 -10.18
CA LEU A 128 -16.52 18.26 -9.74
C LEU A 128 -17.12 18.49 -8.34
N SER A 129 -18.30 17.90 -8.12
CA SER A 129 -18.96 17.90 -6.82
C SER A 129 -18.19 17.02 -5.83
N VAL A 130 -17.98 17.55 -4.64
CA VAL A 130 -17.40 16.81 -3.52
C VAL A 130 -18.35 16.79 -2.33
N ILE A 131 -18.30 15.71 -1.55
CA ILE A 131 -19.07 15.63 -0.29
C ILE A 131 -18.67 16.81 0.61
N PRO A 132 -19.64 17.55 1.18
CA PRO A 132 -19.37 18.65 2.10
C PRO A 132 -18.42 18.23 3.23
N GLY A 133 -17.52 19.09 3.61
CA GLY A 133 -16.55 18.81 4.66
C GLY A 133 -15.71 20.06 4.97
N THR A 134 -14.87 19.95 5.99
CA THR A 134 -13.99 21.04 6.44
C THR A 134 -12.53 20.63 6.28
N LYS A 135 -11.62 21.60 6.38
CA LYS A 135 -10.22 21.35 6.71
C LYS A 135 -10.11 20.77 8.12
N ALA A 136 -8.93 20.29 8.50
CA ALA A 136 -8.67 19.90 9.86
C ALA A 136 -9.06 21.03 10.82
N VAL A 137 -9.84 20.71 11.86
CA VAL A 137 -10.29 21.68 12.86
C VAL A 137 -9.40 21.60 14.09
N ALA A 138 -9.05 22.77 14.66
CA ALA A 138 -8.11 22.86 15.76
C ALA A 138 -8.79 22.84 17.15
N SER A 139 -10.13 22.94 17.21
CA SER A 139 -10.88 23.00 18.48
C SER A 139 -12.24 22.33 18.39
N ALA A 140 -12.76 21.91 19.56
CA ALA A 140 -14.12 21.37 19.68
C ALA A 140 -15.20 22.37 19.25
N GLN A 141 -14.97 23.66 19.46
CA GLN A 141 -15.90 24.71 19.02
C GLN A 141 -15.97 24.84 17.50
N GLU A 142 -14.82 24.77 16.82
CA GLU A 142 -14.77 24.73 15.35
C GLU A 142 -15.45 23.47 14.80
N ALA A 143 -15.20 22.32 15.42
CA ALA A 143 -15.84 21.07 15.05
C ALA A 143 -17.36 21.17 15.15
N LYS A 144 -17.88 21.74 16.25
CA LYS A 144 -19.32 21.96 16.43
C LYS A 144 -19.91 22.88 15.36
N ARG A 145 -19.28 24.03 15.10
CA ARG A 145 -19.74 24.96 14.05
C ARG A 145 -19.71 24.31 12.66
N ALA A 146 -18.71 23.48 12.40
CA ALA A 146 -18.62 22.73 11.16
C ALA A 146 -19.76 21.70 11.03
N ALA A 147 -20.04 20.94 12.09
CA ALA A 147 -21.13 19.99 12.15
C ALA A 147 -22.50 20.65 11.97
N ASP A 148 -22.74 21.78 12.63
CA ASP A 148 -23.97 22.55 12.49
C ASP A 148 -24.23 23.02 11.05
N ARG A 149 -23.15 23.34 10.32
CA ARG A 149 -23.23 23.82 8.93
C ARG A 149 -23.44 22.71 7.89
N ILE A 150 -22.78 21.55 8.07
CA ILE A 150 -22.80 20.47 7.08
C ILE A 150 -23.78 19.33 7.42
N GLY A 151 -24.39 19.37 8.58
CA GLY A 151 -25.16 18.28 9.17
C GLY A 151 -24.25 17.29 9.89
N SER A 152 -24.64 16.88 11.10
CA SER A 152 -23.87 15.94 11.92
C SER A 152 -24.55 14.58 11.91
N VAL A 153 -23.83 13.57 11.42
CA VAL A 153 -24.20 12.16 11.58
C VAL A 153 -23.02 11.45 12.22
N SER A 154 -23.25 10.86 13.39
CA SER A 154 -22.28 9.97 13.99
C SER A 154 -22.20 8.67 13.20
N TYR A 155 -21.04 8.31 12.73
CA TYR A 155 -20.79 7.03 12.09
C TYR A 155 -20.14 6.09 13.10
N THR A 156 -20.89 5.09 13.56
CA THR A 156 -20.43 4.12 14.58
C THR A 156 -20.07 2.76 13.99
N HIS A 157 -20.18 2.60 12.65
CA HIS A 157 -19.81 1.37 11.98
C HIS A 157 -18.31 1.37 11.68
N LEU A 158 -17.63 0.35 12.16
CA LEU A 158 -16.26 0.03 11.76
C LEU A 158 -16.29 -0.69 10.41
N ARG A 159 -15.22 -0.57 9.64
CA ARG A 159 -15.02 -1.44 8.47
C ARG A 159 -14.93 -2.88 8.93
N ALA A 160 -15.26 -3.84 8.04
CA ALA A 160 -15.36 -5.26 8.37
C ALA A 160 -14.10 -5.85 9.03
N HIS A 161 -12.94 -5.21 8.91
CA HIS A 161 -11.66 -5.65 9.44
C HIS A 161 -11.00 -4.67 10.43
N GLU A 162 -11.73 -3.61 10.83
CA GLU A 162 -11.24 -2.66 11.83
C GLU A 162 -11.81 -3.02 13.20
N THR A 163 -10.95 -3.04 14.21
CA THR A 163 -11.32 -3.21 15.61
C THR A 163 -11.14 -1.89 16.35
N LEU A 164 -11.65 -1.80 17.60
CA LEU A 164 -11.43 -0.62 18.45
C LEU A 164 -9.97 -0.34 18.74
N SER A 165 -9.08 -1.33 18.59
CA SER A 165 -7.64 -1.19 18.74
C SER A 165 -6.96 -0.56 17.51
N ASP A 166 -7.66 -0.46 16.38
CA ASP A 166 -7.14 0.09 15.12
C ASP A 166 -7.52 1.57 14.94
N LEU A 167 -8.26 2.14 15.89
CA LEU A 167 -8.71 3.53 15.98
C LEU A 167 -7.96 4.28 17.08
#